data_3a363d0486bb7849d9b7edc437710dd9
#
_entry.id   3a363d0486bb7849d9b7edc437710dd9
#
_cell.length_a   1.000
_cell.length_b   1.000
_cell.length_c   1.000
_cell.angle_alpha   90.00
_cell.angle_beta   90.00
_cell.angle_gamma   90.00
#
_symmetry.space_group_name_H-M   'P 1'
#
loop_
_entity.id
_entity.type
_entity.pdbx_description
1 polymer ?
#
loop_
_entity_poly.entity_id
_entity_poly.type
_entity_poly.pdbx_seq_one_letter_code
_entity_poly.pdbx_strand_id
1 'polypeptide(L)'
;MSFKKEAYWWEIGEALKPTQQVDTLPVSTDFVVIGAGYAGLSAALTVARQGKSVIVVDGGMPGFGASTRNGGICSGQIRPSLSSLRTNFGADFANNVYSEGVDARYDLIKFCEDEKIDCQLQMTGRFTGAMSQSDYDKQCREADNLNEISGHEAYMVKKQDQQSEITTDLFFGGMVRKEIGGFHPGKFFSGLLRIAEKAGVLVSFNNSVTQILDCKTGGKSIVTSMGNINTGKIIVATNAYTGRKYNFTKFLRQRLVPTQSCIIVTEKLGIDTVKKYMPKLR
;
A
#
# COMPACT_ATOMS: atom_id res chain seq x y z
N MET A 1 22.39 -22.79 4.61
CA MET A 1 21.11 -22.14 4.22
C MET A 1 21.43 -20.97 3.30
N SER A 2 20.91 -20.96 2.07
CA SER A 2 21.06 -19.82 1.16
C SER A 2 19.97 -18.78 1.50
N PHE A 3 20.37 -17.56 1.75
CA PHE A 3 19.46 -16.45 2.04
C PHE A 3 19.30 -15.58 0.79
N LYS A 4 18.08 -15.48 0.26
CA LYS A 4 17.76 -14.63 -0.88
C LYS A 4 17.44 -13.21 -0.40
N LYS A 5 18.19 -12.20 -0.88
CA LYS A 5 18.03 -10.79 -0.49
C LYS A 5 17.10 -10.01 -1.45
N GLU A 6 16.08 -10.65 -1.96
CA GLU A 6 15.12 -10.05 -2.87
C GLU A 6 13.72 -10.05 -2.26
N ALA A 7 12.86 -9.13 -2.70
CA ALA A 7 11.48 -9.13 -2.26
C ALA A 7 10.76 -10.36 -2.81
N TYR A 8 10.07 -11.11 -1.94
CA TYR A 8 9.31 -12.30 -2.34
C TYR A 8 8.35 -12.05 -3.49
N TRP A 9 7.68 -10.91 -3.47
CA TRP A 9 6.70 -10.53 -4.49
C TRP A 9 7.29 -10.29 -5.90
N TRP A 10 8.61 -10.24 -6.01
CA TRP A 10 9.30 -10.10 -7.31
C TRP A 10 9.49 -11.45 -8.04
N GLU A 11 9.18 -12.56 -7.39
CA GLU A 11 9.22 -13.89 -8.01
C GLU A 11 8.24 -14.05 -9.19
N ILE A 12 7.24 -13.16 -9.31
CA ILE A 12 6.38 -13.09 -10.50
C ILE A 12 7.13 -12.57 -11.76
N GLY A 13 8.37 -12.10 -11.60
CA GLY A 13 9.29 -11.82 -12.68
C GLY A 13 8.80 -10.78 -13.69
N GLU A 14 8.54 -11.22 -14.92
CA GLU A 14 8.21 -10.35 -16.05
C GLU A 14 6.94 -9.50 -15.86
N ALA A 15 6.03 -9.95 -15.00
CA ALA A 15 4.80 -9.20 -14.74
C ALA A 15 5.03 -7.80 -14.11
N LEU A 16 6.22 -7.54 -13.56
CA LEU A 16 6.58 -6.21 -13.06
C LEU A 16 7.09 -5.26 -14.13
N LYS A 17 7.41 -5.74 -15.33
CA LYS A 17 7.93 -4.90 -16.41
C LYS A 17 6.81 -4.04 -16.99
N PRO A 18 7.10 -2.77 -17.36
CA PRO A 18 6.14 -1.95 -18.10
C PRO A 18 5.87 -2.59 -19.48
N THR A 19 4.69 -2.36 -20.02
CA THR A 19 4.33 -2.83 -21.38
C THR A 19 4.98 -1.98 -22.45
N GLN A 20 5.26 -0.71 -22.12
CA GLN A 20 5.94 0.24 -22.98
C GLN A 20 7.04 0.96 -22.22
N GLN A 21 8.24 0.92 -22.74
CA GLN A 21 9.33 1.73 -22.22
C GLN A 21 9.29 3.10 -22.89
N VAL A 22 9.41 4.16 -22.09
CA VAL A 22 9.49 5.53 -22.60
C VAL A 22 10.97 5.86 -22.85
N ASP A 23 11.38 5.75 -24.10
CA ASP A 23 12.77 6.05 -24.52
C ASP A 23 12.98 7.55 -24.75
N THR A 24 11.92 8.28 -25.11
CA THR A 24 11.94 9.72 -25.32
C THR A 24 10.91 10.41 -24.47
N LEU A 25 11.35 11.34 -23.62
CA LEU A 25 10.45 12.10 -22.75
C LEU A 25 9.64 13.12 -23.58
N PRO A 26 8.36 13.36 -23.23
CA PRO A 26 7.60 14.44 -23.84
C PRO A 26 8.21 15.80 -23.45
N VAL A 27 8.21 16.74 -24.37
CA VAL A 27 8.64 18.12 -24.11
C VAL A 27 7.80 18.79 -23.04
N SER A 28 6.48 18.52 -23.06
CA SER A 28 5.52 19.05 -22.09
C SER A 28 4.38 18.07 -21.83
N THR A 29 3.74 18.23 -20.66
CA THR A 29 2.57 17.46 -20.25
C THR A 29 1.75 18.28 -19.24
N ASP A 30 0.44 17.98 -19.07
CA ASP A 30 -0.38 18.64 -18.06
C ASP A 30 0.10 18.33 -16.63
N PHE A 31 0.48 17.07 -16.40
CA PHE A 31 0.92 16.59 -15.09
C PHE A 31 2.20 15.77 -15.16
N VAL A 32 3.09 15.99 -14.20
CA VAL A 32 4.18 15.06 -13.87
C VAL A 32 3.93 14.47 -12.50
N VAL A 33 3.93 13.14 -12.40
CA VAL A 33 3.88 12.41 -11.14
C VAL A 33 5.26 11.86 -10.82
N ILE A 34 5.78 12.17 -9.64
CA ILE A 34 7.10 11.71 -9.20
C ILE A 34 6.92 10.54 -8.24
N GLY A 35 7.28 9.35 -8.67
CA GLY A 35 7.13 8.08 -7.96
C GLY A 35 6.03 7.20 -8.56
N ALA A 36 6.41 6.02 -9.05
CA ALA A 36 5.53 5.02 -9.67
C ALA A 36 5.08 3.92 -8.68
N GLY A 37 4.86 4.27 -7.40
CA GLY A 37 4.20 3.39 -6.43
C GLY A 37 2.67 3.40 -6.61
N TYR A 38 1.94 2.69 -5.71
CA TYR A 38 0.46 2.65 -5.75
C TYR A 38 -0.17 4.04 -5.82
N ALA A 39 0.25 4.96 -4.95
CA ALA A 39 -0.30 6.32 -4.91
C ALA A 39 -0.03 7.10 -6.21
N GLY A 40 1.19 7.01 -6.76
CA GLY A 40 1.55 7.71 -7.99
C GLY A 40 0.83 7.17 -9.21
N LEU A 41 0.78 5.85 -9.39
CA LEU A 41 0.07 5.22 -10.50
C LEU A 41 -1.44 5.45 -10.42
N SER A 42 -2.04 5.37 -9.22
CA SER A 42 -3.46 5.65 -9.02
C SER A 42 -3.80 7.11 -9.33
N ALA A 43 -2.98 8.06 -8.85
CA ALA A 43 -3.15 9.47 -9.16
C ALA A 43 -3.01 9.74 -10.67
N ALA A 44 -2.01 9.16 -11.33
CA ALA A 44 -1.81 9.29 -12.76
C ALA A 44 -2.98 8.71 -13.57
N LEU A 45 -3.47 7.54 -13.17
CA LEU A 45 -4.66 6.92 -13.78
C LEU A 45 -5.88 7.82 -13.68
N THR A 46 -6.12 8.40 -12.50
CA THR A 46 -7.23 9.35 -12.27
C THR A 46 -7.12 10.57 -13.20
N VAL A 47 -5.92 11.14 -13.31
CA VAL A 47 -5.64 12.29 -14.18
C VAL A 47 -5.85 11.94 -15.65
N ALA A 48 -5.33 10.79 -16.10
CA ALA A 48 -5.48 10.32 -17.47
C ALA A 48 -6.96 10.08 -17.86
N ARG A 49 -7.73 9.50 -16.94
CA ARG A 49 -9.20 9.29 -17.11
C ARG A 49 -10.00 10.60 -17.24
N GLN A 50 -9.43 11.72 -16.79
CA GLN A 50 -9.99 13.05 -16.99
C GLN A 50 -9.51 13.70 -18.31
N GLY A 51 -8.89 12.94 -19.20
CA GLY A 51 -8.42 13.40 -20.51
C GLY A 51 -7.19 14.31 -20.45
N LYS A 52 -6.42 14.28 -19.35
CA LYS A 52 -5.19 15.05 -19.21
C LYS A 52 -3.97 14.22 -19.56
N SER A 53 -2.99 14.86 -20.19
CA SER A 53 -1.70 14.24 -20.44
C SER A 53 -0.93 14.10 -19.12
N VAL A 54 -0.32 12.93 -18.88
CA VAL A 54 0.42 12.65 -17.65
C VAL A 54 1.59 11.71 -17.91
N ILE A 55 2.72 12.00 -17.27
CA ILE A 55 3.85 11.10 -17.19
C ILE A 55 4.20 10.85 -15.73
N VAL A 56 4.48 9.59 -15.42
CA VAL A 56 5.04 9.15 -14.14
C VAL A 56 6.53 8.94 -14.30
N VAL A 57 7.33 9.51 -13.41
CA VAL A 57 8.80 9.37 -13.41
C VAL A 57 9.23 8.70 -12.11
N ASP A 58 9.97 7.61 -12.18
CA ASP A 58 10.49 6.89 -11.02
C ASP A 58 12.01 6.64 -11.13
N GLY A 59 12.74 6.93 -10.07
CA GLY A 59 14.19 6.74 -10.03
C GLY A 59 14.65 5.29 -9.86
N GLY A 60 13.73 4.37 -9.63
CA GLY A 60 14.00 2.93 -9.48
C GLY A 60 13.44 2.09 -10.61
N MET A 61 13.71 0.79 -10.55
CA MET A 61 13.06 -0.19 -11.41
C MET A 61 11.56 -0.35 -11.04
N PRO A 62 10.72 -0.89 -11.93
CA PRO A 62 9.32 -1.14 -11.64
C PRO A 62 9.13 -1.93 -10.34
N GLY A 63 8.28 -1.41 -9.45
CA GLY A 63 8.00 -2.06 -8.17
C GLY A 63 9.15 -2.03 -7.15
N PHE A 64 10.21 -1.25 -7.34
CA PHE A 64 11.32 -1.20 -6.38
C PHE A 64 10.93 -0.70 -5.00
N GLY A 65 9.94 0.17 -4.90
CA GLY A 65 9.52 0.83 -3.66
C GLY A 65 8.70 -0.05 -2.71
N ALA A 66 8.10 0.58 -1.70
CA ALA A 66 7.30 -0.08 -0.67
C ALA A 66 6.06 -0.81 -1.21
N SER A 67 5.57 -0.43 -2.40
CA SER A 67 4.38 -1.03 -3.03
C SER A 67 4.49 -2.53 -3.29
N THR A 68 5.71 -3.05 -3.45
CA THR A 68 5.95 -4.49 -3.60
C THR A 68 6.84 -5.07 -2.50
N ARG A 69 6.99 -4.34 -1.38
CA ARG A 69 7.79 -4.76 -0.22
C ARG A 69 6.99 -4.68 1.08
N ASN A 70 5.70 -4.97 1.00
CA ASN A 70 4.78 -4.95 2.14
C ASN A 70 4.17 -6.34 2.37
N GLY A 71 3.39 -6.50 3.43
CA GLY A 71 2.77 -7.78 3.79
C GLY A 71 1.52 -8.14 2.98
N GLY A 72 1.07 -7.30 2.05
CA GLY A 72 -0.12 -7.56 1.22
C GLY A 72 -1.43 -7.54 2.01
N ILE A 73 -1.50 -6.87 3.14
CA ILE A 73 -2.72 -6.84 3.96
C ILE A 73 -3.73 -5.85 3.34
N CYS A 74 -4.94 -6.35 3.09
CA CYS A 74 -6.11 -5.57 2.71
C CYS A 74 -6.98 -5.33 3.94
N SER A 75 -6.97 -4.11 4.45
CA SER A 75 -7.80 -3.72 5.59
C SER A 75 -8.10 -2.23 5.54
N GLY A 76 -9.24 -1.81 6.06
CA GLY A 76 -9.50 -0.38 6.30
C GLY A 76 -8.89 0.14 7.61
N GLN A 77 -7.98 -0.63 8.21
CA GLN A 77 -7.39 -0.25 9.50
C GLN A 77 -6.38 0.86 9.34
N ILE A 78 -6.50 1.86 10.19
CA ILE A 78 -5.54 2.95 10.33
C ILE A 78 -4.78 2.83 11.66
N ARG A 79 -3.71 3.57 11.82
CA ARG A 79 -3.05 3.84 13.10
C ARG A 79 -3.36 5.30 13.47
N PRO A 80 -3.74 5.63 14.67
CA PRO A 80 -3.90 4.86 15.93
C PRO A 80 -5.24 4.10 16.04
N SER A 81 -5.48 3.40 17.17
CA SER A 81 -6.72 2.69 17.44
C SER A 81 -7.94 3.61 17.53
N LEU A 82 -9.14 3.07 17.34
CA LEU A 82 -10.39 3.83 17.43
C LEU A 82 -10.56 4.50 18.80
N SER A 83 -10.25 3.79 19.87
CA SER A 83 -10.31 4.35 21.23
C SER A 83 -9.34 5.52 21.42
N SER A 84 -8.12 5.43 20.86
CA SER A 84 -7.15 6.52 20.92
C SER A 84 -7.61 7.74 20.11
N LEU A 85 -8.20 7.55 18.94
CA LEU A 85 -8.75 8.66 18.15
C LEU A 85 -9.93 9.32 18.85
N ARG A 86 -10.84 8.53 19.43
CA ARG A 86 -11.97 9.06 20.19
C ARG A 86 -11.52 9.93 21.37
N THR A 87 -10.49 9.49 22.10
CA THR A 87 -9.92 10.26 23.21
C THR A 87 -9.28 11.57 22.77
N ASN A 88 -8.55 11.58 21.65
CA ASN A 88 -7.79 12.76 21.24
C ASN A 88 -8.56 13.74 20.36
N PHE A 89 -9.57 13.27 19.61
CA PHE A 89 -10.26 14.06 18.58
C PHE A 89 -11.79 14.02 18.65
N GLY A 90 -12.35 13.29 19.60
CA GLY A 90 -13.79 13.10 19.75
C GLY A 90 -14.34 11.92 18.93
N ALA A 91 -15.55 11.48 19.30
CA ALA A 91 -16.17 10.28 18.73
C ALA A 91 -16.52 10.44 17.24
N ASP A 92 -17.13 11.56 16.87
CA ASP A 92 -17.57 11.81 15.49
C ASP A 92 -16.39 11.79 14.51
N PHE A 93 -15.30 12.49 14.84
CA PHE A 93 -14.09 12.49 14.03
C PHE A 93 -13.50 11.08 13.89
N ALA A 94 -13.36 10.36 15.01
CA ALA A 94 -12.80 9.02 15.03
C ALA A 94 -13.65 8.02 14.21
N ASN A 95 -14.96 8.08 14.36
CA ASN A 95 -15.89 7.22 13.63
C ASN A 95 -15.83 7.50 12.12
N ASN A 96 -15.85 8.77 11.71
CA ASN A 96 -15.72 9.16 10.29
C ASN A 96 -14.43 8.65 9.68
N VAL A 97 -13.29 8.82 10.38
CA VAL A 97 -11.98 8.34 9.89
C VAL A 97 -11.97 6.81 9.74
N TYR A 98 -12.61 6.07 10.65
CA TYR A 98 -12.70 4.62 10.52
C TYR A 98 -13.67 4.18 9.43
N SER A 99 -14.78 4.90 9.22
CA SER A 99 -15.69 4.67 8.10
C SER A 99 -15.03 4.89 6.75
N GLU A 100 -14.25 5.97 6.59
CA GLU A 100 -13.42 6.20 5.40
C GLU A 100 -12.43 5.04 5.13
N GLY A 101 -11.86 4.44 6.19
CA GLY A 101 -11.03 3.25 6.05
C GLY A 101 -11.81 2.05 5.51
N VAL A 102 -13.06 1.85 5.96
CA VAL A 102 -13.97 0.81 5.45
C VAL A 102 -14.27 1.05 3.97
N ASP A 103 -14.64 2.27 3.61
CA ASP A 103 -14.96 2.66 2.24
C ASP A 103 -13.76 2.46 1.32
N ALA A 104 -12.56 2.91 1.72
CA ALA A 104 -11.32 2.71 0.98
C ALA A 104 -11.00 1.22 0.74
N ARG A 105 -11.34 0.33 1.69
CA ARG A 105 -11.19 -1.12 1.50
C ARG A 105 -12.17 -1.65 0.45
N TYR A 106 -13.44 -1.26 0.52
CA TYR A 106 -14.44 -1.65 -0.47
C TYR A 106 -14.10 -1.11 -1.86
N ASP A 107 -13.64 0.13 -1.95
CA ASP A 107 -13.19 0.73 -3.21
C ASP A 107 -12.01 -0.04 -3.82
N LEU A 108 -11.04 -0.48 -2.99
CA LEU A 108 -9.93 -1.30 -3.48
C LEU A 108 -10.42 -2.65 -4.02
N ILE A 109 -11.31 -3.33 -3.29
CA ILE A 109 -11.88 -4.62 -3.72
C ILE A 109 -12.62 -4.44 -5.04
N LYS A 110 -13.53 -3.46 -5.09
CA LYS A 110 -14.31 -3.12 -6.28
C LYS A 110 -13.41 -2.74 -7.46
N PHE A 111 -12.37 -1.95 -7.22
CA PHE A 111 -11.40 -1.59 -8.26
C PHE A 111 -10.70 -2.83 -8.84
N CYS A 112 -10.31 -3.78 -8.01
CA CYS A 112 -9.72 -5.03 -8.50
C CYS A 112 -10.70 -5.84 -9.37
N GLU A 113 -11.97 -5.87 -8.99
CA GLU A 113 -13.04 -6.56 -9.73
C GLU A 113 -13.33 -5.87 -11.07
N ASP A 114 -13.62 -4.56 -11.04
CA ASP A 114 -13.97 -3.75 -12.21
C ASP A 114 -12.84 -3.76 -13.27
N GLU A 115 -11.59 -3.66 -12.81
CA GLU A 115 -10.41 -3.61 -13.67
C GLU A 115 -9.83 -5.01 -13.97
N LYS A 116 -10.44 -6.07 -13.44
CA LYS A 116 -10.03 -7.46 -13.61
C LYS A 116 -8.56 -7.70 -13.24
N ILE A 117 -8.15 -7.14 -12.08
CA ILE A 117 -6.81 -7.36 -11.52
C ILE A 117 -6.82 -8.66 -10.72
N ASP A 118 -6.27 -9.73 -11.27
CA ASP A 118 -6.01 -10.95 -10.50
C ASP A 118 -4.79 -10.75 -9.60
N CYS A 119 -5.00 -10.15 -8.44
CA CYS A 119 -3.98 -10.03 -7.41
C CYS A 119 -4.13 -11.06 -6.28
N GLN A 120 -4.87 -12.15 -6.52
CA GLN A 120 -5.11 -13.20 -5.52
C GLN A 120 -5.70 -12.65 -4.21
N LEU A 121 -6.61 -11.69 -4.33
CA LEU A 121 -7.27 -11.09 -3.17
C LEU A 121 -8.13 -12.13 -2.45
N GLN A 122 -7.91 -12.29 -1.14
CA GLN A 122 -8.64 -13.22 -0.28
C GLN A 122 -9.00 -12.53 1.04
N MET A 123 -10.27 -12.56 1.40
CA MET A 123 -10.80 -11.97 2.64
C MET A 123 -10.99 -13.07 3.70
N THR A 124 -9.88 -13.63 4.19
CA THR A 124 -9.87 -14.77 5.13
C THR A 124 -10.02 -14.34 6.59
N GLY A 125 -9.96 -13.07 6.87
CA GLY A 125 -9.88 -12.52 8.23
C GLY A 125 -8.43 -12.44 8.73
N ARG A 126 -8.29 -11.92 9.95
CA ARG A 126 -7.01 -11.84 10.66
C ARG A 126 -7.21 -12.15 12.14
N PHE A 127 -6.42 -13.09 12.66
CA PHE A 127 -6.28 -13.31 14.08
C PHE A 127 -5.14 -12.45 14.65
N THR A 128 -5.37 -11.78 15.76
CA THR A 128 -4.37 -11.02 16.51
C THR A 128 -4.28 -11.58 17.92
N GLY A 129 -3.24 -12.35 18.21
CA GLY A 129 -3.04 -12.96 19.51
C GLY A 129 -2.71 -11.93 20.60
N ALA A 130 -3.28 -12.09 21.78
CA ALA A 130 -2.99 -11.29 22.95
C ALA A 130 -1.77 -11.85 23.70
N MET A 131 -0.78 -11.01 23.98
CA MET A 131 0.46 -11.42 24.65
C MET A 131 0.32 -11.50 26.16
N SER A 132 -0.76 -10.96 26.72
CA SER A 132 -1.09 -10.99 28.14
C SER A 132 -2.60 -10.94 28.36
N GLN A 133 -3.07 -11.23 29.59
CA GLN A 133 -4.47 -11.04 29.95
C GLN A 133 -4.90 -9.57 29.78
N SER A 134 -4.05 -8.62 30.17
CA SER A 134 -4.31 -7.18 29.96
C SER A 134 -4.49 -6.80 28.49
N ASP A 135 -3.71 -7.43 27.59
CA ASP A 135 -3.87 -7.20 26.15
C ASP A 135 -5.16 -7.82 25.63
N TYR A 136 -5.54 -9.00 26.13
CA TYR A 136 -6.83 -9.62 25.81
C TYR A 136 -7.99 -8.71 26.20
N ASP A 137 -7.97 -8.16 27.42
CA ASP A 137 -9.02 -7.26 27.92
C ASP A 137 -9.09 -5.95 27.13
N LYS A 138 -7.93 -5.43 26.65
CA LYS A 138 -7.88 -4.27 25.73
C LYS A 138 -8.49 -4.62 24.38
N GLN A 139 -8.18 -5.81 23.84
CA GLN A 139 -8.74 -6.27 22.59
C GLN A 139 -10.25 -6.50 22.67
N CYS A 140 -10.80 -6.96 23.82
CA CYS A 140 -12.24 -7.04 24.05
C CYS A 140 -12.91 -5.68 23.85
N ARG A 141 -12.43 -4.66 24.55
CA ARG A 141 -12.97 -3.30 24.43
C ARG A 141 -12.82 -2.73 23.01
N GLU A 142 -11.73 -3.01 22.33
CA GLU A 142 -11.52 -2.56 20.96
C GLU A 142 -12.46 -3.29 19.99
N ALA A 143 -12.73 -4.59 20.20
CA ALA A 143 -13.69 -5.34 19.39
C ALA A 143 -15.10 -4.77 19.52
N ASP A 144 -15.54 -4.45 20.76
CA ASP A 144 -16.83 -3.83 21.01
C ASP A 144 -16.93 -2.47 20.29
N ASN A 145 -15.92 -1.61 20.44
CA ASN A 145 -15.87 -0.30 19.77
C ASN A 145 -15.89 -0.42 18.23
N LEU A 146 -15.15 -1.38 17.66
CA LEU A 146 -15.11 -1.57 16.21
C LEU A 146 -16.47 -2.01 15.66
N ASN A 147 -17.17 -2.90 16.37
CA ASN A 147 -18.48 -3.38 15.95
C ASN A 147 -19.59 -2.31 15.98
N GLU A 148 -19.34 -1.14 16.60
CA GLU A 148 -20.24 0.02 16.50
C GLU A 148 -20.17 0.69 15.12
N ILE A 149 -19.09 0.44 14.35
CA ILE A 149 -18.88 1.03 13.03
C ILE A 149 -19.22 -0.01 11.97
N SER A 150 -20.13 0.33 11.07
CA SER A 150 -20.52 -0.54 9.97
C SER A 150 -19.31 -0.97 9.12
N GLY A 151 -19.30 -2.23 8.72
CA GLY A 151 -18.22 -2.81 7.90
C GLY A 151 -17.04 -3.34 8.70
N HIS A 152 -17.07 -3.26 10.05
CA HIS A 152 -16.18 -4.01 10.92
C HIS A 152 -16.89 -5.22 11.51
N GLU A 153 -16.19 -6.35 11.58
CA GLU A 153 -16.66 -7.60 12.18
C GLU A 153 -15.56 -8.19 13.05
N ALA A 154 -15.55 -7.80 14.33
CA ALA A 154 -14.58 -8.27 15.30
C ALA A 154 -15.21 -9.19 16.34
N TYR A 155 -14.51 -10.26 16.70
CA TYR A 155 -14.91 -11.12 17.82
C TYR A 155 -13.69 -11.67 18.56
N MET A 156 -13.91 -12.04 19.82
CA MET A 156 -12.83 -12.57 20.66
C MET A 156 -12.81 -14.09 20.66
N VAL A 157 -11.61 -14.64 20.58
CA VAL A 157 -11.33 -16.07 20.75
C VAL A 157 -10.66 -16.26 22.12
N LYS A 158 -11.24 -17.09 22.97
CA LYS A 158 -10.69 -17.37 24.30
C LYS A 158 -9.41 -18.21 24.20
N LYS A 159 -8.57 -18.16 25.23
CA LYS A 159 -7.32 -18.93 25.29
C LYS A 159 -7.52 -20.42 25.03
N GLN A 160 -8.55 -21.03 25.60
CA GLN A 160 -8.88 -22.45 25.42
C GLN A 160 -9.25 -22.82 23.97
N ASP A 161 -9.75 -21.87 23.18
CA ASP A 161 -10.24 -22.06 21.81
C ASP A 161 -9.23 -21.59 20.75
N GLN A 162 -8.09 -21.01 21.17
CA GLN A 162 -7.13 -20.38 20.25
C GLN A 162 -6.48 -21.36 19.26
N GLN A 163 -6.43 -22.64 19.59
CA GLN A 163 -5.93 -23.70 18.71
C GLN A 163 -6.74 -23.80 17.40
N SER A 164 -7.98 -23.29 17.38
CA SER A 164 -8.80 -23.18 16.16
C SER A 164 -8.30 -22.11 15.20
N GLU A 165 -7.51 -21.15 15.66
CA GLU A 165 -6.96 -20.05 14.88
C GLU A 165 -5.46 -20.24 14.61
N ILE A 166 -4.71 -20.57 15.64
CA ILE A 166 -3.26 -20.77 15.58
C ILE A 166 -2.82 -21.84 16.57
N THR A 167 -2.03 -22.80 16.09
CA THR A 167 -1.57 -23.93 16.87
C THR A 167 -0.36 -23.53 17.72
N THR A 168 -0.60 -22.81 18.82
CA THR A 168 0.41 -22.38 19.80
C THR A 168 -0.25 -22.07 21.14
N ASP A 169 0.50 -22.20 22.23
CA ASP A 169 0.06 -21.83 23.59
C ASP A 169 0.59 -20.45 24.02
N LEU A 170 1.27 -19.74 23.11
CA LEU A 170 1.92 -18.46 23.40
C LEU A 170 0.95 -17.35 23.81
N PHE A 171 -0.27 -17.36 23.23
CA PHE A 171 -1.24 -16.27 23.41
C PHE A 171 -2.24 -16.53 24.53
N PHE A 172 -2.86 -15.46 25.02
CA PHE A 172 -3.97 -15.47 25.98
C PHE A 172 -5.33 -15.44 25.27
N GLY A 173 -5.45 -16.09 24.10
CA GLY A 173 -6.53 -15.89 23.14
C GLY A 173 -6.22 -14.72 22.23
N GLY A 174 -7.25 -14.07 21.66
CA GLY A 174 -7.05 -12.95 20.75
C GLY A 174 -8.30 -12.50 20.04
N MET A 175 -8.14 -11.46 19.22
CA MET A 175 -9.22 -10.89 18.42
C MET A 175 -9.13 -11.38 16.97
N VAL A 176 -10.27 -11.79 16.43
CA VAL A 176 -10.46 -12.03 14.99
C VAL A 176 -11.19 -10.86 14.38
N ARG A 177 -10.71 -10.39 13.25
CA ARG A 177 -11.38 -9.40 12.40
C ARG A 177 -11.64 -10.03 11.04
N LYS A 178 -12.91 -10.30 10.73
CA LYS A 178 -13.29 -11.02 9.49
C LYS A 178 -13.10 -10.21 8.23
N GLU A 179 -13.24 -8.90 8.35
CA GLU A 179 -13.18 -7.95 7.23
C GLU A 179 -11.76 -7.68 6.72
N ILE A 180 -10.74 -8.28 7.30
CA ILE A 180 -9.34 -8.15 6.86
C ILE A 180 -8.98 -9.29 5.91
N GLY A 181 -8.26 -8.97 4.85
CA GLY A 181 -7.77 -9.93 3.88
C GLY A 181 -6.33 -9.69 3.49
N GLY A 182 -5.94 -10.35 2.43
CA GLY A 182 -4.61 -10.23 1.84
C GLY A 182 -4.66 -10.33 0.32
N PHE A 183 -3.67 -9.75 -0.33
CA PHE A 183 -3.48 -9.84 -1.76
C PHE A 183 -1.99 -9.94 -2.09
N HIS A 184 -1.66 -10.28 -3.32
CA HIS A 184 -0.29 -10.33 -3.81
C HIS A 184 0.17 -8.95 -4.31
N PRO A 185 1.00 -8.19 -3.54
CA PRO A 185 1.42 -6.83 -3.88
C PRO A 185 2.03 -6.65 -5.27
N GLY A 186 2.86 -7.60 -5.70
CA GLY A 186 3.47 -7.54 -7.02
C GLY A 186 2.44 -7.66 -8.15
N LYS A 187 1.46 -8.56 -8.04
CA LYS A 187 0.39 -8.72 -9.02
C LYS A 187 -0.52 -7.50 -9.06
N PHE A 188 -0.88 -6.95 -7.90
CA PHE A 188 -1.65 -5.71 -7.84
C PHE A 188 -0.91 -4.54 -8.47
N PHE A 189 0.38 -4.35 -8.15
CA PHE A 189 1.23 -3.34 -8.78
C PHE A 189 1.24 -3.48 -10.31
N SER A 190 1.49 -4.69 -10.80
CA SER A 190 1.54 -4.99 -12.23
C SER A 190 0.21 -4.73 -12.92
N GLY A 191 -0.91 -5.09 -12.28
CA GLY A 191 -2.26 -4.79 -12.77
C GLY A 191 -2.51 -3.30 -12.87
N LEU A 192 -2.22 -2.54 -11.82
CA LEU A 192 -2.37 -1.10 -11.77
C LEU A 192 -1.51 -0.38 -12.82
N LEU A 193 -0.24 -0.82 -12.99
CA LEU A 193 0.65 -0.27 -14.01
C LEU A 193 0.06 -0.45 -15.41
N ARG A 194 -0.35 -1.68 -15.77
CA ARG A 194 -0.97 -1.96 -17.09
C ARG A 194 -2.23 -1.13 -17.36
N ILE A 195 -3.07 -0.94 -16.33
CA ILE A 195 -4.29 -0.12 -16.48
C ILE A 195 -3.93 1.34 -16.68
N ALA A 196 -2.93 1.85 -15.96
CA ALA A 196 -2.44 3.22 -16.15
C ALA A 196 -1.89 3.42 -17.58
N GLU A 197 -1.03 2.51 -18.06
CA GLU A 197 -0.51 2.54 -19.43
C GLU A 197 -1.63 2.47 -20.47
N LYS A 198 -2.61 1.58 -20.30
CA LYS A 198 -3.78 1.47 -21.17
C LYS A 198 -4.63 2.76 -21.21
N ALA A 199 -4.66 3.51 -20.12
CA ALA A 199 -5.32 4.82 -20.04
C ALA A 199 -4.48 5.97 -20.64
N GLY A 200 -3.30 5.68 -21.20
CA GLY A 200 -2.42 6.67 -21.82
C GLY A 200 -1.40 7.30 -20.89
N VAL A 201 -1.23 6.77 -19.66
CA VAL A 201 -0.17 7.22 -18.77
C VAL A 201 1.18 6.78 -19.30
N LEU A 202 2.09 7.73 -19.53
CA LEU A 202 3.48 7.42 -19.82
C LEU A 202 4.21 7.12 -18.49
N VAL A 203 5.04 6.08 -18.46
CA VAL A 203 5.82 5.74 -17.26
C VAL A 203 7.29 5.55 -17.61
N SER A 204 8.14 6.34 -16.95
CA SER A 204 9.60 6.31 -17.14
C SER A 204 10.28 5.83 -15.86
N PHE A 205 10.80 4.62 -15.87
CA PHE A 205 11.55 4.01 -14.78
C PHE A 205 13.06 4.26 -14.92
N ASN A 206 13.81 4.04 -13.83
CA ASN A 206 15.24 4.32 -13.73
C ASN A 206 15.59 5.77 -14.14
N ASN A 207 14.63 6.65 -13.98
CA ASN A 207 14.70 8.05 -14.36
C ASN A 207 14.47 8.93 -13.12
N SER A 208 15.55 9.38 -12.49
CA SER A 208 15.49 10.15 -11.25
C SER A 208 15.23 11.63 -11.51
N VAL A 209 14.22 12.18 -10.84
CA VAL A 209 14.05 13.66 -10.79
C VAL A 209 15.12 14.25 -9.89
N THR A 210 15.88 15.20 -10.42
CA THR A 210 16.98 15.86 -9.71
C THR A 210 16.63 17.27 -9.25
N GLN A 211 15.82 18.02 -10.05
CA GLN A 211 15.42 19.38 -9.74
C GLN A 211 13.99 19.66 -10.24
N ILE A 212 13.37 20.62 -9.61
CA ILE A 212 12.11 21.26 -10.06
C ILE A 212 12.40 22.76 -10.16
N LEU A 213 12.27 23.29 -11.35
CA LEU A 213 12.57 24.69 -11.65
C LEU A 213 11.29 25.43 -12.06
N ASP A 214 11.23 26.73 -11.77
CA ASP A 214 10.16 27.59 -12.27
C ASP A 214 10.42 27.94 -13.73
N CYS A 215 9.37 27.85 -14.57
CA CYS A 215 9.44 28.32 -15.95
C CYS A 215 9.08 29.79 -16.03
N LYS A 216 9.80 30.56 -16.84
CA LYS A 216 9.54 32.01 -17.06
C LYS A 216 8.12 32.26 -17.61
N THR A 217 7.57 31.32 -18.35
CA THR A 217 6.24 31.39 -18.99
C THR A 217 5.12 30.81 -18.12
N GLY A 218 5.41 30.50 -16.85
CA GLY A 218 4.50 29.79 -15.94
C GLY A 218 4.68 28.28 -16.01
N GLY A 219 4.24 27.59 -14.94
CA GLY A 219 4.44 26.12 -14.77
C GLY A 219 5.83 25.78 -14.24
N LYS A 220 6.21 24.52 -14.38
CA LYS A 220 7.46 23.96 -13.84
C LYS A 220 8.23 23.19 -14.91
N SER A 221 9.55 23.17 -14.81
CA SER A 221 10.42 22.28 -15.57
C SER A 221 11.00 21.23 -14.62
N ILE A 222 10.71 19.96 -14.91
CA ILE A 222 11.19 18.82 -14.15
C ILE A 222 12.46 18.31 -14.80
N VAL A 223 13.58 18.48 -14.10
CA VAL A 223 14.88 18.00 -14.54
C VAL A 223 15.05 16.56 -14.07
N THR A 224 15.25 15.65 -15.01
CA THR A 224 15.45 14.23 -14.73
C THR A 224 16.81 13.75 -15.25
N SER A 225 17.20 12.53 -14.93
CA SER A 225 18.41 11.90 -15.47
C SER A 225 18.37 11.62 -16.98
N MET A 226 17.17 11.64 -17.59
CA MET A 226 16.96 11.37 -19.02
C MET A 226 16.57 12.63 -19.82
N GLY A 227 16.43 13.79 -19.19
CA GLY A 227 16.03 15.04 -19.84
C GLY A 227 15.05 15.85 -19.02
N ASN A 228 14.49 16.88 -19.63
CA ASN A 228 13.59 17.82 -18.97
C ASN A 228 12.15 17.67 -19.49
N ILE A 229 11.17 17.87 -18.60
CA ILE A 229 9.74 17.83 -18.92
C ILE A 229 9.11 19.11 -18.38
N ASN A 230 8.44 19.87 -19.22
CA ASN A 230 7.64 21.02 -18.78
C ASN A 230 6.25 20.56 -18.36
N THR A 231 5.71 21.13 -17.28
CA THR A 231 4.41 20.74 -16.76
C THR A 231 3.68 21.88 -16.06
N GLY A 232 2.35 21.85 -16.14
CA GLY A 232 1.51 22.76 -15.37
C GLY A 232 1.39 22.37 -13.88
N LYS A 233 1.41 21.07 -13.59
CA LYS A 233 1.17 20.53 -12.23
C LYS A 233 2.06 19.35 -11.92
N ILE A 234 2.38 19.19 -10.62
CA ILE A 234 3.22 18.11 -10.12
C ILE A 234 2.51 17.39 -8.99
N ILE A 235 2.57 16.07 -9.01
CA ILE A 235 2.16 15.22 -7.89
C ILE A 235 3.42 14.52 -7.37
N VAL A 236 3.72 14.71 -6.08
CA VAL A 236 4.87 14.08 -5.42
C VAL A 236 4.40 12.86 -4.63
N ALA A 237 4.72 11.66 -5.11
CA ALA A 237 4.34 10.37 -4.54
C ALA A 237 5.56 9.55 -4.13
N THR A 238 6.59 10.20 -3.59
CA THR A 238 7.92 9.63 -3.32
C THR A 238 8.03 8.93 -1.96
N ASN A 239 6.95 8.80 -1.20
CA ASN A 239 6.89 8.12 0.09
C ASN A 239 8.10 8.46 0.99
N ALA A 240 8.75 7.46 1.59
CA ALA A 240 9.90 7.61 2.48
C ALA A 240 11.18 8.14 1.78
N TYR A 241 11.20 8.21 0.45
CA TYR A 241 12.30 8.83 -0.30
C TYR A 241 12.19 10.36 -0.37
N THR A 242 11.07 10.94 0.04
CA THR A 242 10.81 12.38 0.07
C THR A 242 11.88 13.10 0.89
N GLY A 243 12.53 14.08 0.29
CA GLY A 243 13.55 14.91 0.96
C GLY A 243 14.90 14.24 1.26
N ARG A 244 15.09 12.94 0.94
CA ARG A 244 16.36 12.24 1.25
C ARG A 244 17.51 12.63 0.34
N LYS A 245 17.29 12.62 -0.96
CA LYS A 245 18.35 12.79 -1.96
C LYS A 245 18.31 14.15 -2.67
N TYR A 246 17.13 14.70 -2.88
CA TYR A 246 16.93 15.92 -3.65
C TYR A 246 16.18 16.99 -2.86
N ASN A 247 16.50 18.27 -3.13
CA ASN A 247 16.01 19.40 -2.33
C ASN A 247 14.62 19.93 -2.70
N PHE A 248 13.97 19.41 -3.73
CA PHE A 248 12.68 19.94 -4.19
C PHE A 248 11.52 19.72 -3.18
N THR A 249 11.71 18.87 -2.18
CA THR A 249 10.78 18.67 -1.07
C THR A 249 11.43 18.96 0.29
N LYS A 250 12.41 19.86 0.34
CA LYS A 250 13.20 20.17 1.55
C LYS A 250 12.32 20.49 2.77
N PHE A 251 11.21 21.19 2.57
CA PHE A 251 10.27 21.55 3.65
C PHE A 251 9.61 20.33 4.33
N LEU A 252 9.50 19.19 3.64
CA LEU A 252 8.98 17.95 4.20
C LEU A 252 10.04 17.14 4.96
N ARG A 253 11.32 17.37 4.67
CA ARG A 253 12.42 16.61 5.26
C ARG A 253 12.43 16.64 6.79
N GLN A 254 12.04 17.75 7.41
CA GLN A 254 11.99 17.89 8.86
C GLN A 254 10.71 17.31 9.49
N ARG A 255 9.75 16.88 8.67
CA ARG A 255 8.43 16.34 9.07
C ARG A 255 8.27 14.87 8.80
N LEU A 256 9.16 14.27 8.01
CA LEU A 256 9.11 12.87 7.63
C LEU A 256 10.32 12.13 8.19
N VAL A 257 10.06 11.14 9.04
CA VAL A 257 11.08 10.23 9.55
C VAL A 257 10.92 8.90 8.82
N PRO A 258 11.82 8.56 7.87
CA PRO A 258 11.77 7.28 7.19
C PRO A 258 12.15 6.15 8.14
N THR A 259 11.24 5.21 8.35
CA THR A 259 11.51 3.98 9.10
C THR A 259 11.60 2.80 8.15
N GLN A 260 12.48 1.86 8.45
CA GLN A 260 12.64 0.64 7.67
C GLN A 260 12.11 -0.54 8.47
N SER A 261 11.15 -1.27 7.89
CA SER A 261 10.73 -2.58 8.41
C SER A 261 11.42 -3.68 7.61
N CYS A 262 11.82 -4.74 8.31
CA CYS A 262 12.35 -5.95 7.69
C CYS A 262 11.28 -7.03 7.72
N ILE A 263 11.07 -7.69 6.59
CA ILE A 263 10.17 -8.84 6.46
C ILE A 263 11.03 -10.03 6.03
N ILE A 264 10.83 -11.16 6.69
CA ILE A 264 11.39 -12.45 6.29
C ILE A 264 10.26 -13.36 5.80
N VAL A 265 10.55 -14.17 4.83
CA VAL A 265 9.61 -15.15 4.26
C VAL A 265 10.28 -16.51 4.27
N THR A 266 9.54 -17.52 4.69
CA THR A 266 10.00 -18.91 4.63
C THR A 266 9.95 -19.43 3.19
N GLU A 267 10.54 -20.57 2.92
CA GLU A 267 10.22 -21.37 1.74
C GLU A 267 8.73 -21.76 1.71
N LYS A 268 8.27 -22.26 0.58
CA LYS A 268 6.87 -22.76 0.45
C LYS A 268 6.67 -23.96 1.35
N LEU A 269 5.86 -23.79 2.40
CA LEU A 269 5.61 -24.85 3.38
C LEU A 269 4.56 -25.89 2.93
N GLY A 270 3.80 -25.60 1.87
CA GLY A 270 2.66 -26.40 1.46
C GLY A 270 1.40 -26.17 2.32
N ILE A 271 0.23 -26.38 1.73
CA ILE A 271 -1.06 -26.05 2.36
C ILE A 271 -1.32 -26.86 3.63
N ASP A 272 -0.92 -28.12 3.66
CA ASP A 272 -1.16 -29.00 4.82
C ASP A 272 -0.32 -28.55 6.03
N THR A 273 0.93 -28.16 5.80
CA THR A 273 1.78 -27.58 6.85
C THR A 273 1.22 -26.27 7.35
N VAL A 274 0.79 -25.37 6.45
CA VAL A 274 0.20 -24.09 6.84
C VAL A 274 -1.07 -24.30 7.64
N LYS A 275 -1.98 -25.17 7.20
CA LYS A 275 -3.23 -25.49 7.93
C LYS A 275 -2.98 -26.13 9.29
N LYS A 276 -1.87 -26.87 9.45
CA LYS A 276 -1.49 -27.42 10.77
C LYS A 276 -1.23 -26.29 11.78
N TYR A 277 -0.60 -25.19 11.36
CA TYR A 277 -0.26 -24.08 12.24
C TYR A 277 -1.30 -22.95 12.25
N MET A 278 -1.98 -22.75 11.15
CA MET A 278 -3.00 -21.71 10.94
C MET A 278 -4.25 -22.34 10.30
N PRO A 279 -5.09 -23.06 11.06
CA PRO A 279 -6.19 -23.86 10.52
C PRO A 279 -7.17 -23.09 9.63
N LYS A 280 -7.37 -21.82 9.91
CA LYS A 280 -8.27 -20.93 9.16
C LYS A 280 -7.55 -20.00 8.18
N LEU A 281 -6.24 -20.17 7.98
CA LEU A 281 -5.41 -19.40 7.03
C LEU A 281 -5.47 -17.87 7.26
N ARG A 282 -5.48 -17.45 8.54
CA ARG A 282 -5.58 -16.02 8.89
C ARG A 282 -4.74 -15.60 10.10
#